data_460fee7c2a2428802656010744f82396
#
_entry.id   460fee7c2a2428802656010744f82396
#
_cell.length_a   1.000
_cell.length_b   1.000
_cell.length_c   1.000
_cell.angle_alpha   90.00
_cell.angle_beta   90.00
_cell.angle_gamma   90.00
#
_symmetry.space_group_name_H-M   'P 1'
#
loop_
_entity.id
_entity.type
_entity.pdbx_description
1 polymer ?
#
loop_
_entity_poly.entity_id
_entity_poly.type
_entity_poly.pdbx_seq_one_letter_code
_entity_poly.pdbx_strand_id
1 'polypeptide(L)'
;MAQNKVLLKDIANSLGVSTTLVSIVLNGKAKQYRIGEEIAQKVIDAAMTMNYSPNLIARNLRGGKTQLIGLIVTDISNPFYSAIARIVENRANELGYTVVFSSSDEELKNTKKLIEILLSKGVDGLIIVPCDGSEEIIRELHENNTPTVLIDRNFPNSDISFSCLNNYRATELATQHLIEEGFENIALIGYKTRMNHILDRIKGYEDSMKKAGFEKYIHVKKVNILNPQAEVHSALDTLIKKKNADAVIFLTNMLTVAGLYSLNEMNIKIPNDIAVVGFNRNDLFNLFYSPITFIKQPLEIIATQAVNTLIEKIKNSELEIKSMVFSEPQLIIGASSKKV
;
A
#
# COMPACT_ATOMS: atom_id res chain seq x y z
N MET A 1 -13.36 28.31 27.90
CA MET A 1 -12.56 29.52 27.62
C MET A 1 -11.59 29.17 26.51
N ALA A 2 -11.63 29.81 25.36
CA ALA A 2 -10.67 29.59 24.28
C ALA A 2 -9.29 30.06 24.77
N GLN A 3 -8.33 29.18 24.94
CA GLN A 3 -6.94 29.57 25.19
C GLN A 3 -6.45 30.37 23.99
N ASN A 4 -6.13 31.65 24.20
CA ASN A 4 -5.52 32.47 23.17
C ASN A 4 -4.22 31.82 22.73
N LYS A 5 -4.15 31.39 21.47
CA LYS A 5 -2.97 30.74 20.89
C LYS A 5 -1.82 31.75 20.87
N VAL A 6 -0.72 31.44 21.58
CA VAL A 6 0.48 32.27 21.60
C VAL A 6 1.04 32.42 20.19
N LEU A 7 1.36 33.65 19.80
CA LEU A 7 1.90 34.00 18.49
C LEU A 7 3.40 34.32 18.59
N LEU A 8 4.11 34.24 17.46
CA LEU A 8 5.52 34.69 17.38
C LEU A 8 5.73 36.13 17.92
N LYS A 9 4.72 36.98 17.73
CA LYS A 9 4.74 38.37 18.20
C LYS A 9 4.75 38.46 19.73
N ASP A 10 4.10 37.53 20.41
CA ASP A 10 4.06 37.54 21.88
C ASP A 10 5.41 37.17 22.48
N ILE A 11 6.11 36.19 21.88
CA ILE A 11 7.50 35.85 22.25
C ILE A 11 8.45 37.04 21.95
N ALA A 12 8.31 37.65 20.77
CA ALA A 12 9.12 38.78 20.37
C ALA A 12 8.95 39.94 21.35
N ASN A 13 7.73 40.26 21.73
CA ASN A 13 7.41 41.33 22.69
C ASN A 13 7.97 41.04 24.09
N SER A 14 7.87 39.78 24.57
CA SER A 14 8.37 39.39 25.91
C SER A 14 9.89 39.50 26.05
N LEU A 15 10.62 39.38 24.94
CA LEU A 15 12.09 39.46 24.92
C LEU A 15 12.64 40.74 24.34
N GLY A 16 11.79 41.68 23.87
CA GLY A 16 12.23 42.92 23.25
C GLY A 16 12.99 42.73 21.92
N VAL A 17 12.72 41.67 21.18
CA VAL A 17 13.38 41.34 19.91
C VAL A 17 12.38 41.38 18.74
N SER A 18 12.90 41.31 17.51
CA SER A 18 12.03 41.25 16.32
C SER A 18 11.39 39.90 16.12
N THR A 19 10.19 39.85 15.57
CA THR A 19 9.51 38.60 15.18
C THR A 19 10.32 37.81 14.17
N THR A 20 11.12 38.47 13.34
CA THR A 20 12.03 37.86 12.38
C THR A 20 13.13 37.06 13.10
N LEU A 21 13.76 37.65 14.15
CA LEU A 21 14.77 36.99 14.96
C LEU A 21 14.19 35.74 15.64
N VAL A 22 13.00 35.85 16.28
CA VAL A 22 12.32 34.70 16.90
C VAL A 22 12.06 33.62 15.88
N SER A 23 11.56 33.96 14.69
CA SER A 23 11.32 33.01 13.60
C SER A 23 12.60 32.30 13.13
N ILE A 24 13.72 33.03 12.98
CA ILE A 24 15.03 32.46 12.57
C ILE A 24 15.51 31.44 13.61
N VAL A 25 15.46 31.82 14.89
CA VAL A 25 15.92 30.95 16.00
C VAL A 25 15.06 29.67 16.08
N LEU A 26 13.74 29.81 16.10
CA LEU A 26 12.81 28.66 16.22
C LEU A 26 12.83 27.75 14.98
N ASN A 27 13.32 28.22 13.84
CA ASN A 27 13.57 27.39 12.65
C ASN A 27 15.00 26.79 12.60
N GLY A 28 15.79 26.87 13.67
CA GLY A 28 17.13 26.28 13.76
C GLY A 28 18.23 27.00 12.91
N LYS A 29 17.93 28.19 12.39
CA LYS A 29 18.82 28.93 11.50
C LYS A 29 19.68 29.97 12.22
N ALA A 30 19.74 29.96 13.57
CA ALA A 30 20.46 30.95 14.36
C ALA A 30 21.93 31.09 13.94
N LYS A 31 22.65 29.98 13.75
CA LYS A 31 24.06 29.99 13.30
C LYS A 31 24.23 30.59 11.90
N GLN A 32 23.33 30.25 10.97
CA GLN A 32 23.35 30.76 9.59
C GLN A 32 23.23 32.29 9.53
N TYR A 33 22.39 32.85 10.42
CA TYR A 33 22.15 34.31 10.51
C TYR A 33 22.98 34.99 11.58
N ARG A 34 24.03 34.31 12.12
CA ARG A 34 24.96 34.85 13.11
C ARG A 34 24.28 35.40 14.36
N ILE A 35 23.18 34.77 14.81
CA ILE A 35 22.51 35.11 16.06
C ILE A 35 23.29 34.49 17.21
N GLY A 36 23.62 35.30 18.24
CA GLY A 36 24.33 34.83 19.43
C GLY A 36 23.62 33.73 20.18
N GLU A 37 24.37 32.76 20.71
CA GLU A 37 23.83 31.58 21.39
C GLU A 37 22.96 31.94 22.60
N GLU A 38 23.33 32.98 23.36
CA GLU A 38 22.57 33.46 24.52
C GLU A 38 21.18 33.96 24.13
N ILE A 39 21.05 34.73 23.05
CA ILE A 39 19.77 35.23 22.55
C ILE A 39 18.96 34.08 21.97
N ALA A 40 19.59 33.16 21.26
CA ALA A 40 18.93 31.98 20.71
C ALA A 40 18.31 31.12 21.81
N GLN A 41 19.06 30.89 22.90
CA GLN A 41 18.57 30.11 24.04
C GLN A 41 17.40 30.82 24.74
N LYS A 42 17.49 32.14 24.98
CA LYS A 42 16.39 32.91 25.56
C LYS A 42 15.09 32.81 24.77
N VAL A 43 15.18 32.80 23.42
CA VAL A 43 14.00 32.63 22.54
C VAL A 43 13.40 31.23 22.68
N ILE A 44 14.25 30.19 22.74
CA ILE A 44 13.78 28.80 22.92
C ILE A 44 13.10 28.64 24.25
N ASP A 45 13.70 29.15 25.34
CA ASP A 45 13.14 29.04 26.68
C ASP A 45 11.81 29.81 26.84
N ALA A 46 11.72 31.00 26.25
CA ALA A 46 10.47 31.76 26.21
C ALA A 46 9.37 31.03 25.43
N ALA A 47 9.71 30.45 24.29
CA ALA A 47 8.76 29.65 23.51
C ALA A 47 8.24 28.44 24.27
N MET A 48 9.10 27.72 25.00
CA MET A 48 8.73 26.61 25.88
C MET A 48 7.84 27.07 27.02
N THR A 49 8.23 28.12 27.73
CA THR A 49 7.47 28.66 28.89
C THR A 49 6.08 29.13 28.49
N MET A 50 5.96 29.74 27.32
CA MET A 50 4.69 30.24 26.79
C MET A 50 3.88 29.15 26.08
N ASN A 51 4.31 27.89 26.05
CA ASN A 51 3.71 26.78 25.31
C ASN A 51 3.42 27.16 23.84
N TYR A 52 4.38 27.87 23.23
CA TYR A 52 4.27 28.23 21.82
C TYR A 52 4.36 27.00 20.93
N SER A 53 3.33 26.78 20.12
CA SER A 53 3.33 25.77 19.06
C SER A 53 3.45 26.46 17.70
N PRO A 54 4.48 26.14 16.89
CA PRO A 54 4.62 26.74 15.57
C PRO A 54 3.35 26.60 14.74
N ASN A 55 2.88 27.68 14.17
CA ASN A 55 1.74 27.63 13.26
C ASN A 55 2.19 27.08 11.90
N LEU A 56 1.99 25.78 11.68
CA LEU A 56 2.30 25.10 10.42
C LEU A 56 1.63 25.78 9.22
N ILE A 57 0.41 26.32 9.40
CA ILE A 57 -0.33 27.05 8.36
C ILE A 57 0.43 28.34 7.97
N ALA A 58 0.95 29.08 8.95
CA ALA A 58 1.71 30.31 8.68
C ALA A 58 3.10 30.02 8.04
N ARG A 59 3.67 28.85 8.29
CA ARG A 59 4.91 28.39 7.65
C ARG A 59 4.66 28.02 6.19
N ASN A 60 3.53 27.38 5.88
CA ASN A 60 3.11 26.98 4.53
C ASN A 60 2.82 28.21 3.64
N LEU A 61 2.22 29.26 4.18
CA LEU A 61 1.94 30.53 3.47
C LEU A 61 3.22 31.24 2.98
N ARG A 62 4.40 30.87 3.48
CA ARG A 62 5.71 31.39 3.04
C ARG A 62 6.45 30.45 2.09
N GLY A 63 5.76 29.49 1.43
CA GLY A 63 6.37 28.53 0.49
C GLY A 63 7.16 27.42 1.15
N GLY A 64 6.94 27.14 2.45
CA GLY A 64 7.57 26.05 3.19
C GLY A 64 6.84 24.72 3.02
N LYS A 65 7.58 23.59 2.96
CA LYS A 65 7.01 22.25 2.98
C LYS A 65 6.42 21.95 4.36
N THR A 66 5.30 21.21 4.38
CA THR A 66 4.60 20.82 5.62
C THR A 66 5.27 19.66 6.32
N GLN A 67 6.06 18.87 5.58
CA GLN A 67 6.59 17.58 5.98
C GLN A 67 5.48 16.56 6.30
N LEU A 68 4.30 16.73 5.68
CA LEU A 68 3.21 15.79 5.72
C LEU A 68 3.10 15.10 4.36
N ILE A 69 2.90 13.79 4.36
CA ILE A 69 2.51 13.01 3.18
C ILE A 69 1.21 12.26 3.45
N GLY A 70 0.39 12.13 2.42
CA GLY A 70 -0.83 11.34 2.50
C GLY A 70 -0.59 9.91 2.02
N LEU A 71 -1.11 8.92 2.75
CA LEU A 71 -1.21 7.54 2.29
C LEU A 71 -2.67 7.13 2.21
N ILE A 72 -3.15 6.86 0.99
CA ILE A 72 -4.49 6.34 0.74
C ILE A 72 -4.37 4.86 0.40
N VAL A 73 -4.87 4.00 1.28
CA VAL A 73 -5.00 2.55 1.07
C VAL A 73 -6.46 2.19 0.81
N THR A 74 -6.74 0.96 0.38
CA THR A 74 -8.12 0.54 0.17
C THR A 74 -8.84 0.25 1.48
N ASP A 75 -8.20 -0.47 2.42
CA ASP A 75 -8.76 -0.80 3.72
C ASP A 75 -7.63 -1.03 4.73
N ILE A 76 -7.50 -0.14 5.72
CA ILE A 76 -6.45 -0.25 6.76
C ILE A 76 -6.67 -1.45 7.70
N SER A 77 -7.88 -2.00 7.77
CA SER A 77 -8.17 -3.20 8.56
C SER A 77 -7.60 -4.48 7.92
N ASN A 78 -7.31 -4.44 6.61
CA ASN A 78 -6.64 -5.54 5.94
C ASN A 78 -5.16 -5.61 6.38
N PRO A 79 -4.69 -6.74 6.97
CA PRO A 79 -3.32 -6.90 7.45
C PRO A 79 -2.23 -6.59 6.40
N PHE A 80 -2.53 -6.76 5.13
CA PHE A 80 -1.64 -6.40 4.03
C PHE A 80 -1.38 -4.90 3.98
N TYR A 81 -2.43 -4.08 4.01
CA TYR A 81 -2.28 -2.62 3.95
C TYR A 81 -1.81 -2.01 5.26
N SER A 82 -2.16 -2.59 6.41
CA SER A 82 -1.60 -2.14 7.69
C SER A 82 -0.10 -2.42 7.81
N ALA A 83 0.40 -3.51 7.22
CA ALA A 83 1.84 -3.77 7.14
C ALA A 83 2.55 -2.76 6.22
N ILE A 84 1.99 -2.46 5.04
CA ILE A 84 2.50 -1.40 4.14
C ILE A 84 2.52 -0.05 4.87
N ALA A 85 1.42 0.31 5.54
CA ALA A 85 1.30 1.57 6.26
C ALA A 85 2.39 1.73 7.32
N ARG A 86 2.70 0.68 8.08
CA ARG A 86 3.78 0.69 9.08
C ARG A 86 5.15 0.93 8.44
N ILE A 87 5.45 0.28 7.31
CA ILE A 87 6.74 0.46 6.63
C ILE A 87 6.84 1.87 6.06
N VAL A 88 5.77 2.37 5.42
CA VAL A 88 5.69 3.73 4.89
C VAL A 88 5.91 4.76 6.00
N GLU A 89 5.23 4.60 7.15
CA GLU A 89 5.38 5.48 8.31
C GLU A 89 6.82 5.50 8.83
N ASN A 90 7.42 4.33 9.06
CA ASN A 90 8.79 4.23 9.55
C ASN A 90 9.76 4.92 8.60
N ARG A 91 9.67 4.61 7.29
CA ARG A 91 10.57 5.21 6.31
C ARG A 91 10.36 6.71 6.13
N ALA A 92 9.13 7.18 6.15
CA ALA A 92 8.82 8.61 6.08
C ALA A 92 9.39 9.37 7.30
N ASN A 93 9.23 8.81 8.51
CA ASN A 93 9.77 9.37 9.75
C ASN A 93 11.29 9.50 9.73
N GLU A 94 12.02 8.49 9.21
CA GLU A 94 13.48 8.56 9.01
C GLU A 94 13.89 9.72 8.10
N LEU A 95 13.04 10.10 7.15
CA LEU A 95 13.27 11.19 6.21
C LEU A 95 12.68 12.53 6.68
N GLY A 96 12.12 12.59 7.90
CA GLY A 96 11.57 13.79 8.53
C GLY A 96 10.14 14.14 8.10
N TYR A 97 9.38 13.16 7.61
CA TYR A 97 7.97 13.31 7.19
C TYR A 97 7.02 12.55 8.11
N THR A 98 5.86 13.13 8.34
CA THR A 98 4.73 12.48 9.04
C THR A 98 3.71 11.99 8.03
N VAL A 99 3.13 10.80 8.25
CA VAL A 99 2.15 10.21 7.36
C VAL A 99 0.73 10.40 7.88
N VAL A 100 -0.17 10.82 7.01
CA VAL A 100 -1.63 10.86 7.27
C VAL A 100 -2.27 9.70 6.52
N PHE A 101 -2.87 8.76 7.26
CA PHE A 101 -3.49 7.56 6.71
C PHE A 101 -4.97 7.77 6.41
N SER A 102 -5.46 7.15 5.32
CA SER A 102 -6.88 7.14 4.96
C SER A 102 -7.24 5.86 4.21
N SER A 103 -8.47 5.37 4.40
CA SER A 103 -9.04 4.22 3.67
C SER A 103 -10.07 4.66 2.66
N SER A 104 -9.95 4.20 1.42
CA SER A 104 -10.88 4.54 0.32
C SER A 104 -12.05 3.55 0.20
N ASP A 105 -11.99 2.42 0.88
CA ASP A 105 -12.97 1.33 0.85
C ASP A 105 -13.23 0.78 -0.58
N GLU A 106 -12.21 0.80 -1.45
CA GLU A 106 -12.29 0.45 -2.89
C GLU A 106 -13.28 1.33 -3.67
N GLU A 107 -13.70 2.49 -3.15
CA GLU A 107 -14.66 3.36 -3.78
C GLU A 107 -14.02 4.60 -4.41
N LEU A 108 -14.30 4.83 -5.71
CA LEU A 108 -13.83 6.01 -6.45
C LEU A 108 -14.25 7.33 -5.77
N LYS A 109 -15.50 7.41 -5.30
CA LYS A 109 -16.01 8.61 -4.62
C LYS A 109 -15.22 8.95 -3.36
N ASN A 110 -14.88 7.93 -2.57
CA ASN A 110 -14.07 8.11 -1.37
C ASN A 110 -12.63 8.48 -1.73
N THR A 111 -12.03 7.82 -2.72
CA THR A 111 -10.68 8.15 -3.22
C THR A 111 -10.59 9.62 -3.61
N LYS A 112 -11.54 10.13 -4.40
CA LYS A 112 -11.60 11.54 -4.81
C LYS A 112 -11.68 12.48 -3.61
N LYS A 113 -12.63 12.23 -2.71
CA LYS A 113 -12.83 13.03 -1.49
C LYS A 113 -11.57 13.06 -0.61
N LEU A 114 -10.89 11.91 -0.44
CA LEU A 114 -9.68 11.81 0.38
C LEU A 114 -8.52 12.59 -0.23
N ILE A 115 -8.33 12.51 -1.54
CA ILE A 115 -7.34 13.32 -2.26
C ILE A 115 -7.58 14.82 -2.01
N GLU A 116 -8.81 15.31 -2.22
CA GLU A 116 -9.18 16.70 -1.99
C GLU A 116 -8.92 17.14 -0.53
N ILE A 117 -9.32 16.32 0.45
CA ILE A 117 -9.09 16.59 1.87
C ILE A 117 -7.59 16.66 2.18
N LEU A 118 -6.79 15.68 1.77
CA LEU A 118 -5.37 15.64 2.07
C LEU A 118 -4.64 16.85 1.45
N LEU A 119 -4.94 17.19 0.19
CA LEU A 119 -4.39 18.37 -0.47
C LEU A 119 -4.81 19.65 0.25
N SER A 120 -6.07 19.77 0.68
CA SER A 120 -6.54 20.93 1.46
C SER A 120 -5.88 21.06 2.83
N LYS A 121 -5.38 19.96 3.41
CA LYS A 121 -4.58 19.94 4.64
C LYS A 121 -3.10 20.24 4.37
N GLY A 122 -2.73 20.41 3.12
CA GLY A 122 -1.38 20.81 2.71
C GLY A 122 -0.37 19.67 2.78
N VAL A 123 -0.74 18.42 2.48
CA VAL A 123 0.26 17.37 2.30
C VAL A 123 1.19 17.72 1.13
N ASP A 124 2.48 17.43 1.29
CA ASP A 124 3.50 17.73 0.27
C ASP A 124 3.47 16.72 -0.90
N GLY A 125 2.79 15.58 -0.71
CA GLY A 125 2.62 14.56 -1.73
C GLY A 125 1.79 13.38 -1.25
N LEU A 126 1.47 12.46 -2.18
CA LEU A 126 0.55 11.35 -1.97
C LEU A 126 1.17 10.01 -2.38
N ILE A 127 0.97 8.99 -1.55
CA ILE A 127 1.12 7.58 -1.92
C ILE A 127 -0.30 7.01 -2.00
N ILE A 128 -0.66 6.40 -3.12
CA ILE A 128 -2.04 5.96 -3.39
C ILE A 128 -2.04 4.50 -3.83
N VAL A 129 -2.89 3.69 -3.18
CA VAL A 129 -3.35 2.42 -3.74
C VAL A 129 -4.57 2.71 -4.60
N PRO A 130 -4.49 2.65 -5.94
CA PRO A 130 -5.61 3.01 -6.81
C PRO A 130 -6.74 1.97 -6.74
N CYS A 131 -7.98 2.43 -6.88
CA CYS A 131 -9.17 1.61 -7.05
C CYS A 131 -9.70 1.65 -8.49
N ASP A 132 -10.64 0.77 -8.83
CA ASP A 132 -11.27 0.76 -10.15
C ASP A 132 -11.87 2.14 -10.49
N GLY A 133 -11.53 2.67 -11.67
CA GLY A 133 -12.00 3.95 -12.19
C GLY A 133 -11.27 5.19 -11.68
N SER A 134 -10.23 5.04 -10.84
CA SER A 134 -9.48 6.18 -10.29
C SER A 134 -8.37 6.71 -11.24
N GLU A 135 -8.22 6.16 -12.44
CA GLU A 135 -7.15 6.52 -13.38
C GLU A 135 -7.18 8.01 -13.74
N GLU A 136 -8.35 8.56 -14.05
CA GLU A 136 -8.48 9.95 -14.48
C GLU A 136 -8.09 10.94 -13.38
N ILE A 137 -8.60 10.75 -12.16
CA ILE A 137 -8.27 11.64 -11.05
C ILE A 137 -6.79 11.58 -10.66
N ILE A 138 -6.16 10.41 -10.78
CA ILE A 138 -4.74 10.24 -10.51
C ILE A 138 -3.90 10.86 -11.62
N ARG A 139 -4.36 10.82 -12.88
CA ARG A 139 -3.74 11.55 -13.99
C ARG A 139 -3.82 13.05 -13.79
N GLU A 140 -4.96 13.59 -13.34
CA GLU A 140 -5.11 15.02 -13.00
C GLU A 140 -4.09 15.47 -11.93
N LEU A 141 -3.79 14.63 -10.91
CA LEU A 141 -2.72 14.92 -9.94
C LEU A 141 -1.36 15.08 -10.61
N HIS A 142 -1.05 14.19 -11.56
CA HIS A 142 0.20 14.23 -12.29
C HIS A 142 0.30 15.48 -13.18
N GLU A 143 -0.75 15.79 -13.93
CA GLU A 143 -0.82 16.99 -14.80
C GLU A 143 -0.71 18.30 -13.99
N ASN A 144 -1.22 18.31 -12.76
CA ASN A 144 -1.09 19.43 -11.82
C ASN A 144 0.24 19.44 -11.04
N ASN A 145 1.22 18.61 -11.43
CA ASN A 145 2.53 18.48 -10.76
C ASN A 145 2.43 18.16 -9.26
N THR A 146 1.37 17.51 -8.81
CA THR A 146 1.26 17.03 -7.43
C THR A 146 2.15 15.81 -7.25
N PRO A 147 3.16 15.83 -6.35
CA PRO A 147 4.01 14.68 -6.11
C PRO A 147 3.18 13.46 -5.71
N THR A 148 3.13 12.46 -6.60
CA THR A 148 2.29 11.26 -6.43
C THR A 148 3.06 10.01 -6.83
N VAL A 149 2.89 8.94 -6.04
CA VAL A 149 3.43 7.60 -6.32
C VAL A 149 2.33 6.57 -6.05
N LEU A 150 2.16 5.64 -6.98
CA LEU A 150 1.25 4.51 -6.79
C LEU A 150 1.96 3.36 -6.07
N ILE A 151 1.23 2.63 -5.25
CA ILE A 151 1.76 1.46 -4.54
C ILE A 151 0.80 0.27 -4.69
N ASP A 152 1.34 -0.97 -4.74
CA ASP A 152 0.59 -2.23 -4.89
C ASP A 152 -0.07 -2.41 -6.26
N ARG A 153 -0.64 -1.35 -6.81
CA ARG A 153 -1.37 -1.34 -8.07
C ARG A 153 -0.91 -0.18 -8.94
N ASN A 154 -1.00 -0.35 -10.25
CA ASN A 154 -0.66 0.68 -11.25
C ASN A 154 -1.66 0.68 -12.40
N PHE A 155 -1.55 1.68 -13.26
CA PHE A 155 -2.26 1.73 -14.53
C PHE A 155 -1.31 1.47 -15.69
N PRO A 156 -1.71 0.62 -16.69
CA PRO A 156 -0.90 0.42 -17.88
C PRO A 156 -0.74 1.72 -18.64
N ASN A 157 0.43 1.90 -19.25
CA ASN A 157 0.72 3.06 -20.11
C ASN A 157 0.58 4.43 -19.39
N SER A 158 0.69 4.44 -18.07
CA SER A 158 0.71 5.66 -17.27
C SER A 158 2.15 6.10 -16.99
N ASP A 159 2.41 7.41 -17.09
CA ASP A 159 3.70 8.01 -16.74
C ASP A 159 3.87 8.23 -15.22
N ILE A 160 2.89 7.82 -14.43
CA ILE A 160 2.90 8.00 -12.98
C ILE A 160 3.82 6.97 -12.33
N SER A 161 4.72 7.45 -11.48
CA SER A 161 5.63 6.58 -10.74
C SER A 161 4.89 5.57 -9.88
N PHE A 162 5.38 4.34 -9.84
CA PHE A 162 4.80 3.29 -9.01
C PHE A 162 5.84 2.33 -8.43
N SER A 163 5.45 1.64 -7.37
CA SER A 163 6.16 0.50 -6.81
C SER A 163 5.17 -0.63 -6.55
N CYS A 164 5.26 -1.70 -7.34
CA CYS A 164 4.31 -2.81 -7.36
C CYS A 164 5.03 -4.17 -7.37
N LEU A 165 4.25 -5.23 -7.17
CA LEU A 165 4.71 -6.60 -7.39
C LEU A 165 4.72 -6.92 -8.90
N ASN A 166 5.63 -7.80 -9.34
CA ASN A 166 5.51 -8.49 -10.62
C ASN A 166 4.38 -9.54 -10.50
N ASN A 167 3.15 -9.10 -10.75
CA ASN A 167 1.94 -9.88 -10.53
C ASN A 167 1.81 -11.09 -11.46
N TYR A 168 2.29 -10.96 -12.71
CA TYR A 168 2.34 -12.07 -13.67
C TYR A 168 3.28 -13.17 -13.14
N ARG A 169 4.51 -12.80 -12.75
CA ARG A 169 5.49 -13.73 -12.22
C ARG A 169 5.02 -14.41 -10.93
N ALA A 170 4.25 -13.72 -10.12
CA ALA A 170 3.72 -14.24 -8.87
C ALA A 170 2.86 -15.50 -9.08
N THR A 171 1.93 -15.45 -10.00
CA THR A 171 1.06 -16.61 -10.29
C THR A 171 1.70 -17.60 -11.24
N GLU A 172 2.61 -17.16 -12.10
CA GLU A 172 3.46 -18.08 -12.86
C GLU A 172 4.24 -19.01 -11.90
N LEU A 173 4.90 -18.48 -10.86
CA LEU A 173 5.60 -19.28 -9.85
C LEU A 173 4.66 -20.24 -9.10
N ALA A 174 3.50 -19.77 -8.67
CA ALA A 174 2.53 -20.59 -7.95
C ALA A 174 2.03 -21.75 -8.80
N THR A 175 1.72 -21.47 -10.08
CA THR A 175 1.20 -22.47 -11.01
C THR A 175 2.26 -23.50 -11.40
N GLN A 176 3.49 -23.04 -11.70
CA GLN A 176 4.62 -23.91 -12.00
C GLN A 176 4.91 -24.87 -10.85
N HIS A 177 4.92 -24.37 -9.61
CA HIS A 177 5.13 -25.20 -8.43
C HIS A 177 4.08 -26.32 -8.32
N LEU A 178 2.79 -26.01 -8.49
CA LEU A 178 1.74 -27.03 -8.45
C LEU A 178 1.88 -28.06 -9.58
N ILE A 179 2.27 -27.64 -10.79
CA ILE A 179 2.54 -28.54 -11.91
C ILE A 179 3.74 -29.45 -11.61
N GLU A 180 4.81 -28.92 -11.03
CA GLU A 180 6.00 -29.68 -10.62
C GLU A 180 5.70 -30.72 -9.52
N GLU A 181 4.76 -30.40 -8.62
CA GLU A 181 4.23 -31.33 -7.60
C GLU A 181 3.27 -32.39 -8.21
N GLY A 182 2.94 -32.28 -9.51
CA GLY A 182 2.13 -33.24 -10.25
C GLY A 182 0.62 -32.97 -10.20
N PHE A 183 0.19 -31.76 -9.90
CA PHE A 183 -1.20 -31.32 -10.05
C PHE A 183 -1.48 -30.86 -11.50
N GLU A 184 -2.62 -31.26 -12.06
CA GLU A 184 -2.96 -30.94 -13.45
C GLU A 184 -4.22 -30.07 -13.57
N ASN A 185 -5.20 -30.29 -12.70
CA ASN A 185 -6.50 -29.61 -12.73
C ASN A 185 -6.53 -28.47 -11.71
N ILE A 186 -5.66 -27.49 -11.94
CA ILE A 186 -5.45 -26.35 -11.04
C ILE A 186 -6.52 -25.30 -11.30
N ALA A 187 -7.24 -24.87 -10.28
CA ALA A 187 -8.22 -23.79 -10.37
C ALA A 187 -7.67 -22.48 -9.77
N LEU A 188 -8.25 -21.36 -10.15
CA LEU A 188 -7.88 -20.04 -9.66
C LEU A 188 -9.12 -19.24 -9.22
N ILE A 189 -9.04 -18.62 -8.04
CA ILE A 189 -10.08 -17.74 -7.50
C ILE A 189 -9.52 -16.34 -7.28
N GLY A 190 -10.11 -15.35 -7.95
CA GLY A 190 -9.76 -13.93 -7.87
C GLY A 190 -10.97 -13.03 -7.75
N TYR A 191 -10.74 -11.73 -7.49
CA TYR A 191 -11.83 -10.75 -7.49
C TYR A 191 -12.27 -10.37 -8.91
N LYS A 192 -13.55 -10.02 -9.04
CA LYS A 192 -14.11 -9.41 -10.24
C LYS A 192 -13.72 -7.94 -10.28
N THR A 193 -12.65 -7.60 -10.99
CA THR A 193 -12.11 -6.24 -11.12
C THR A 193 -11.49 -6.04 -12.51
N ARG A 194 -11.29 -4.77 -12.90
CA ARG A 194 -10.53 -4.38 -14.10
C ARG A 194 -9.08 -4.01 -13.78
N MET A 195 -8.71 -4.01 -12.50
CA MET A 195 -7.37 -3.62 -12.07
C MET A 195 -6.31 -4.63 -12.53
N ASN A 196 -5.23 -4.11 -13.10
CA ASN A 196 -4.18 -4.91 -13.74
C ASN A 196 -3.55 -5.96 -12.84
N HIS A 197 -3.33 -5.66 -11.56
CA HIS A 197 -2.69 -6.61 -10.65
C HIS A 197 -3.42 -7.97 -10.60
N ILE A 198 -4.77 -7.99 -10.68
CA ILE A 198 -5.54 -9.24 -10.75
C ILE A 198 -5.52 -9.82 -12.18
N LEU A 199 -5.59 -8.97 -13.21
CA LEU A 199 -5.55 -9.44 -14.61
C LEU A 199 -4.20 -10.07 -14.94
N ASP A 200 -3.10 -9.49 -14.49
CA ASP A 200 -1.75 -10.04 -14.67
C ASP A 200 -1.57 -11.35 -13.91
N ARG A 201 -2.13 -11.47 -12.69
CA ARG A 201 -2.15 -12.75 -11.94
C ARG A 201 -2.92 -13.81 -12.70
N ILE A 202 -4.10 -13.49 -13.25
CA ILE A 202 -4.86 -14.44 -14.07
C ILE A 202 -4.05 -14.86 -15.29
N LYS A 203 -3.44 -13.90 -15.98
CA LYS A 203 -2.62 -14.18 -17.17
C LYS A 203 -1.42 -15.08 -16.88
N GLY A 204 -0.69 -14.83 -15.78
CA GLY A 204 0.44 -15.68 -15.37
C GLY A 204 0.02 -17.13 -15.13
N TYR A 205 -1.15 -17.35 -14.51
CA TYR A 205 -1.72 -18.67 -14.36
C TYR A 205 -2.12 -19.30 -15.70
N GLU A 206 -2.91 -18.60 -16.54
CA GLU A 206 -3.39 -19.13 -17.81
C GLU A 206 -2.25 -19.51 -18.76
N ASP A 207 -1.23 -18.66 -18.85
CA ASP A 207 -0.07 -18.90 -19.72
C ASP A 207 0.76 -20.10 -19.21
N SER A 208 0.89 -20.27 -17.88
CA SER A 208 1.57 -21.41 -17.30
C SER A 208 0.83 -22.72 -17.56
N MET A 209 -0.51 -22.74 -17.42
CA MET A 209 -1.35 -23.91 -17.73
C MET A 209 -1.27 -24.28 -19.22
N LYS A 210 -1.33 -23.32 -20.12
CA LYS A 210 -1.17 -23.54 -21.57
C LYS A 210 0.19 -24.12 -21.91
N LYS A 211 1.27 -23.54 -21.35
CA LYS A 211 2.65 -24.00 -21.57
C LYS A 211 2.85 -25.44 -21.11
N ALA A 212 2.12 -25.88 -20.09
CA ALA A 212 2.15 -27.25 -19.60
C ALA A 212 1.23 -28.21 -20.38
N GLY A 213 0.43 -27.73 -21.34
CA GLY A 213 -0.54 -28.55 -22.09
C GLY A 213 -1.84 -28.83 -21.35
N PHE A 214 -2.14 -28.02 -20.32
CA PHE A 214 -3.32 -28.20 -19.45
C PHE A 214 -4.45 -27.20 -19.75
N GLU A 215 -4.58 -26.69 -20.99
CA GLU A 215 -5.57 -25.68 -21.36
C GLU A 215 -7.01 -26.08 -21.03
N LYS A 216 -7.36 -27.36 -21.17
CA LYS A 216 -8.68 -27.89 -20.83
C LYS A 216 -9.06 -27.79 -19.36
N TYR A 217 -8.06 -27.58 -18.49
CA TYR A 217 -8.21 -27.46 -17.04
C TYR A 217 -8.08 -26.02 -16.54
N ILE A 218 -8.06 -25.03 -17.44
CA ILE A 218 -8.08 -23.62 -17.03
C ILE A 218 -9.45 -23.29 -16.43
N HIS A 219 -9.50 -23.07 -15.13
CA HIS A 219 -10.69 -22.73 -14.38
C HIS A 219 -10.48 -21.47 -13.55
N VAL A 220 -10.95 -20.33 -14.06
CA VAL A 220 -10.91 -19.04 -13.36
C VAL A 220 -12.30 -18.72 -12.79
N LYS A 221 -12.40 -18.54 -11.48
CA LYS A 221 -13.59 -18.05 -10.79
C LYS A 221 -13.36 -16.64 -10.30
N LYS A 222 -14.24 -15.72 -10.69
CA LYS A 222 -14.21 -14.30 -10.27
C LYS A 222 -15.35 -14.07 -9.29
N VAL A 223 -15.00 -13.64 -8.07
CA VAL A 223 -15.93 -13.38 -6.96
C VAL A 223 -16.04 -11.88 -6.67
N ASN A 224 -17.17 -11.45 -6.12
CA ASN A 224 -17.38 -10.05 -5.75
C ASN A 224 -16.66 -9.72 -4.44
N ILE A 225 -16.08 -8.53 -4.37
CA ILE A 225 -15.36 -8.04 -3.18
C ILE A 225 -16.31 -7.78 -1.99
N LEU A 226 -17.60 -7.49 -2.25
CA LEU A 226 -18.58 -7.15 -1.22
C LEU A 226 -19.05 -8.35 -0.38
N ASN A 227 -19.01 -9.56 -0.93
CA ASN A 227 -19.42 -10.78 -0.23
C ASN A 227 -18.51 -11.96 -0.57
N PRO A 228 -17.21 -11.86 -0.24
CA PRO A 228 -16.22 -12.83 -0.69
C PRO A 228 -16.44 -14.21 -0.07
N GLN A 229 -16.90 -14.33 1.18
CA GLN A 229 -17.03 -15.61 1.88
C GLN A 229 -18.02 -16.52 1.19
N ALA A 230 -19.26 -16.06 0.95
CA ALA A 230 -20.32 -16.86 0.32
C ALA A 230 -19.99 -17.22 -1.13
N GLU A 231 -19.42 -16.27 -1.90
CA GLU A 231 -19.07 -16.52 -3.29
C GLU A 231 -17.85 -17.44 -3.43
N VAL A 232 -16.86 -17.38 -2.54
CA VAL A 232 -15.75 -18.33 -2.50
C VAL A 232 -16.23 -19.73 -2.18
N HIS A 233 -17.14 -19.88 -1.20
CA HIS A 233 -17.74 -21.18 -0.87
C HIS A 233 -18.43 -21.80 -2.10
N SER A 234 -19.29 -21.04 -2.77
CA SER A 234 -19.98 -21.49 -3.99
C SER A 234 -19.03 -21.82 -5.14
N ALA A 235 -17.97 -21.02 -5.29
CA ALA A 235 -16.94 -21.25 -6.30
C ALA A 235 -16.20 -22.57 -6.04
N LEU A 236 -15.78 -22.82 -4.81
CA LEU A 236 -15.09 -24.05 -4.40
C LEU A 236 -15.98 -25.27 -4.59
N ASP A 237 -17.26 -25.21 -4.18
CA ASP A 237 -18.22 -26.30 -4.40
C ASP A 237 -18.32 -26.68 -5.91
N THR A 238 -18.39 -25.66 -6.76
CA THR A 238 -18.42 -25.88 -8.22
C THR A 238 -17.09 -26.46 -8.74
N LEU A 239 -15.94 -25.93 -8.29
CA LEU A 239 -14.62 -26.35 -8.76
C LEU A 239 -14.32 -27.79 -8.35
N ILE A 240 -14.62 -28.14 -7.12
CA ILE A 240 -14.37 -29.48 -6.58
C ILE A 240 -15.34 -30.50 -7.17
N LYS A 241 -16.67 -30.28 -7.04
CA LYS A 241 -17.67 -31.28 -7.40
C LYS A 241 -17.95 -31.41 -8.89
N LYS A 242 -17.84 -30.29 -9.66
CA LYS A 242 -18.20 -30.28 -11.09
C LYS A 242 -16.99 -30.22 -12.01
N LYS A 243 -15.89 -29.71 -11.54
CA LYS A 243 -14.68 -29.56 -12.35
C LYS A 243 -13.55 -30.49 -11.93
N ASN A 244 -13.71 -31.20 -10.80
CA ASN A 244 -12.71 -32.10 -10.23
C ASN A 244 -11.33 -31.42 -10.06
N ALA A 245 -11.32 -30.17 -9.63
CA ALA A 245 -10.08 -29.46 -9.37
C ALA A 245 -9.28 -30.16 -8.26
N ASP A 246 -8.00 -30.40 -8.50
CA ASP A 246 -7.06 -31.05 -7.58
C ASP A 246 -6.18 -30.05 -6.83
N ALA A 247 -6.14 -28.78 -7.31
CA ALA A 247 -5.47 -27.66 -6.65
C ALA A 247 -6.24 -26.35 -6.86
N VAL A 248 -6.06 -25.40 -5.94
CA VAL A 248 -6.62 -24.05 -6.03
C VAL A 248 -5.60 -22.98 -5.63
N ILE A 249 -5.51 -21.94 -6.45
CA ILE A 249 -4.73 -20.71 -6.17
C ILE A 249 -5.69 -19.59 -5.82
N PHE A 250 -5.51 -18.97 -4.65
CA PHE A 250 -6.24 -17.77 -4.24
C PHE A 250 -5.40 -16.53 -4.52
N LEU A 251 -5.94 -15.56 -5.25
CA LEU A 251 -5.18 -14.40 -5.73
C LEU A 251 -4.95 -13.28 -4.68
N THR A 252 -5.53 -13.37 -3.48
CA THR A 252 -5.31 -12.41 -2.40
C THR A 252 -5.31 -13.09 -1.04
N ASN A 253 -4.77 -12.42 -0.01
CA ASN A 253 -4.80 -12.92 1.37
C ASN A 253 -6.23 -13.12 1.88
N MET A 254 -7.14 -12.19 1.60
CA MET A 254 -8.55 -12.29 2.03
C MET A 254 -9.26 -13.47 1.38
N LEU A 255 -9.04 -13.69 0.08
CA LEU A 255 -9.59 -14.87 -0.61
C LEU A 255 -8.99 -16.17 -0.09
N THR A 256 -7.69 -16.17 0.27
CA THR A 256 -7.07 -17.36 0.88
C THR A 256 -7.74 -17.69 2.20
N VAL A 257 -7.95 -16.71 3.08
CA VAL A 257 -8.61 -16.91 4.37
C VAL A 257 -10.05 -17.41 4.17
N ALA A 258 -10.83 -16.75 3.29
CA ALA A 258 -12.20 -17.17 2.95
C ALA A 258 -12.25 -18.61 2.39
N GLY A 259 -11.26 -18.95 1.56
CA GLY A 259 -11.10 -20.29 1.01
C GLY A 259 -10.84 -21.35 2.07
N LEU A 260 -9.91 -21.09 2.99
CA LEU A 260 -9.58 -22.00 4.09
C LEU A 260 -10.78 -22.23 5.01
N TYR A 261 -11.56 -21.19 5.34
CA TYR A 261 -12.81 -21.33 6.09
C TYR A 261 -13.80 -22.21 5.33
N SER A 262 -14.03 -21.94 4.04
CA SER A 262 -14.97 -22.71 3.22
C SER A 262 -14.57 -24.18 3.08
N LEU A 263 -13.28 -24.47 2.83
CA LEU A 263 -12.78 -25.85 2.74
C LEU A 263 -12.94 -26.59 4.07
N ASN A 264 -12.71 -25.92 5.20
CA ASN A 264 -12.92 -26.50 6.52
C ASN A 264 -14.41 -26.81 6.79
N GLU A 265 -15.33 -25.92 6.47
CA GLU A 265 -16.79 -26.13 6.56
C GLU A 265 -17.26 -27.29 5.68
N MET A 266 -16.67 -27.44 4.51
CA MET A 266 -16.94 -28.55 3.57
C MET A 266 -16.28 -29.86 3.98
N ASN A 267 -15.48 -29.90 5.05
CA ASN A 267 -14.67 -31.04 5.49
C ASN A 267 -13.67 -31.55 4.44
N ILE A 268 -13.20 -30.67 3.56
CA ILE A 268 -12.19 -30.97 2.53
C ILE A 268 -10.78 -30.93 3.16
N LYS A 269 -10.00 -31.98 2.96
CA LYS A 269 -8.65 -32.10 3.53
C LYS A 269 -7.60 -31.50 2.61
N ILE A 270 -6.73 -30.66 3.18
CA ILE A 270 -5.60 -30.04 2.51
C ILE A 270 -4.30 -30.74 2.96
N PRO A 271 -3.45 -31.24 2.05
CA PRO A 271 -3.58 -31.24 0.60
C PRO A 271 -4.28 -32.48 0.00
N ASN A 272 -4.77 -33.43 0.80
CA ASN A 272 -5.18 -34.77 0.35
C ASN A 272 -6.32 -34.73 -0.67
N ASP A 273 -7.35 -33.89 -0.45
CA ASP A 273 -8.50 -33.75 -1.35
C ASP A 273 -8.28 -32.61 -2.35
N ILE A 274 -7.60 -31.53 -1.93
CA ILE A 274 -7.27 -30.39 -2.78
C ILE A 274 -6.00 -29.68 -2.25
N ALA A 275 -5.05 -29.40 -3.13
CA ALA A 275 -3.91 -28.57 -2.80
C ALA A 275 -4.30 -27.07 -2.77
N VAL A 276 -3.62 -26.29 -1.93
CA VAL A 276 -3.89 -24.86 -1.77
C VAL A 276 -2.63 -24.04 -1.87
N VAL A 277 -2.67 -22.99 -2.70
CA VAL A 277 -1.67 -21.91 -2.71
C VAL A 277 -2.38 -20.59 -2.43
N GLY A 278 -1.91 -19.90 -1.38
CA GLY A 278 -2.41 -18.59 -0.98
C GLY A 278 -1.58 -17.43 -1.52
N PHE A 279 -1.96 -16.22 -1.11
CA PHE A 279 -1.29 -14.99 -1.49
C PHE A 279 -1.07 -14.11 -0.27
N ASN A 280 0.11 -13.53 -0.15
CA ASN A 280 0.60 -12.76 0.98
C ASN A 280 0.74 -13.58 2.28
N ARG A 281 1.58 -13.09 3.18
CA ARG A 281 1.72 -13.69 4.50
C ARG A 281 0.46 -13.41 5.33
N ASN A 282 -0.04 -14.46 5.99
CA ASN A 282 -0.99 -14.34 7.09
C ASN A 282 -0.48 -15.21 8.23
N ASP A 283 -0.49 -14.69 9.46
CA ASP A 283 0.03 -15.43 10.61
C ASP A 283 -0.76 -16.72 10.88
N LEU A 284 -2.03 -16.77 10.45
CA LEU A 284 -2.87 -17.98 10.51
C LEU A 284 -2.35 -19.11 9.63
N PHE A 285 -1.58 -18.83 8.57
CA PHE A 285 -1.12 -19.85 7.62
C PHE A 285 -0.20 -20.88 8.27
N ASN A 286 0.61 -20.46 9.23
CA ASN A 286 1.49 -21.36 9.98
C ASN A 286 0.77 -22.10 11.12
N LEU A 287 -0.39 -21.59 11.58
CA LEU A 287 -1.19 -22.21 12.62
C LEU A 287 -2.21 -23.21 12.04
N PHE A 288 -2.41 -23.22 10.73
CA PHE A 288 -3.27 -24.18 10.08
C PHE A 288 -2.63 -25.59 10.16
N TYR A 289 -3.44 -26.64 10.31
CA TYR A 289 -2.94 -28.02 10.48
C TYR A 289 -2.02 -28.48 9.33
N SER A 290 -2.20 -27.92 8.13
CA SER A 290 -1.33 -28.03 6.98
C SER A 290 -0.75 -26.65 6.65
N PRO A 291 0.50 -26.32 6.98
CA PRO A 291 1.09 -25.03 6.69
C PRO A 291 0.90 -24.62 5.24
N ILE A 292 0.35 -23.43 5.02
CA ILE A 292 -0.07 -22.97 3.70
C ILE A 292 1.11 -22.50 2.86
N THR A 293 1.20 -23.02 1.64
CA THR A 293 2.08 -22.47 0.59
C THR A 293 1.50 -21.15 0.10
N PHE A 294 2.33 -20.11 -0.03
CA PHE A 294 1.84 -18.80 -0.48
C PHE A 294 2.89 -17.98 -1.23
N ILE A 295 2.43 -17.08 -2.07
CA ILE A 295 3.26 -16.04 -2.68
C ILE A 295 3.48 -14.91 -1.66
N LYS A 296 4.75 -14.65 -1.34
CA LYS A 296 5.19 -13.55 -0.48
C LYS A 296 5.57 -12.35 -1.34
N GLN A 297 4.97 -11.20 -1.05
CA GLN A 297 5.38 -9.92 -1.61
C GLN A 297 6.51 -9.30 -0.77
N PRO A 298 7.52 -8.68 -1.38
CA PRO A 298 8.60 -7.98 -0.66
C PRO A 298 8.14 -6.59 -0.22
N LEU A 299 7.22 -6.52 0.76
CA LEU A 299 6.56 -5.27 1.18
C LEU A 299 7.54 -4.19 1.60
N GLU A 300 8.65 -4.58 2.27
CA GLU A 300 9.69 -3.64 2.69
C GLU A 300 10.31 -2.91 1.49
N ILE A 301 10.61 -3.65 0.42
CA ILE A 301 11.16 -3.07 -0.82
C ILE A 301 10.13 -2.17 -1.48
N ILE A 302 8.89 -2.66 -1.66
CA ILE A 302 7.80 -1.95 -2.33
C ILE A 302 7.49 -0.62 -1.62
N ALA A 303 7.31 -0.66 -0.30
CA ALA A 303 6.91 0.52 0.47
C ALA A 303 8.07 1.52 0.62
N THR A 304 9.30 1.05 0.90
CA THR A 304 10.48 1.92 0.99
C THR A 304 10.75 2.63 -0.33
N GLN A 305 10.65 1.93 -1.46
CA GLN A 305 10.82 2.52 -2.78
C GLN A 305 9.77 3.58 -3.07
N ALA A 306 8.50 3.33 -2.74
CA ALA A 306 7.43 4.31 -2.93
C ALA A 306 7.70 5.59 -2.13
N VAL A 307 8.10 5.49 -0.86
CA VAL A 307 8.44 6.65 -0.02
C VAL A 307 9.65 7.40 -0.58
N ASN A 308 10.74 6.69 -0.91
CA ASN A 308 11.95 7.33 -1.43
C ASN A 308 11.65 8.11 -2.72
N THR A 309 10.91 7.51 -3.65
CA THR A 309 10.50 8.15 -4.90
C THR A 309 9.61 9.38 -4.64
N LEU A 310 8.65 9.28 -3.70
CA LEU A 310 7.81 10.43 -3.36
C LEU A 310 8.61 11.58 -2.77
N ILE A 311 9.49 11.29 -1.81
CA ILE A 311 10.32 12.33 -1.18
C ILE A 311 11.29 12.97 -2.19
N GLU A 312 11.81 12.20 -3.13
CA GLU A 312 12.62 12.73 -4.22
C GLU A 312 11.82 13.69 -5.12
N LYS A 313 10.59 13.32 -5.51
CA LYS A 313 9.66 14.20 -6.24
C LYS A 313 9.35 15.49 -5.47
N ILE A 314 9.10 15.39 -4.16
CA ILE A 314 8.83 16.54 -3.31
C ILE A 314 10.05 17.48 -3.24
N LYS A 315 11.27 16.95 -3.17
CA LYS A 315 12.51 17.76 -3.08
C LYS A 315 12.88 18.41 -4.40
N ASN A 316 12.63 17.76 -5.52
CA ASN A 316 13.07 18.14 -6.85
C ASN A 316 11.86 18.36 -7.78
N SER A 317 10.95 19.27 -7.40
CA SER A 317 9.69 19.53 -8.12
C SER A 317 9.88 20.00 -9.58
N GLU A 318 11.07 20.43 -9.96
CA GLU A 318 11.42 20.84 -11.34
C GLU A 318 11.85 19.66 -12.22
N LEU A 319 12.16 18.49 -11.63
CA LEU A 319 12.61 17.31 -12.35
C LEU A 319 11.45 16.32 -12.54
N GLU A 320 11.28 15.87 -13.77
CA GLU A 320 10.36 14.76 -14.05
C GLU A 320 10.97 13.44 -13.59
N ILE A 321 10.65 13.00 -12.37
CA ILE A 321 11.13 11.74 -11.81
C ILE A 321 10.12 10.65 -12.17
N LYS A 322 10.54 9.74 -13.06
CA LYS A 322 9.79 8.52 -13.40
C LYS A 322 10.46 7.32 -12.76
N SER A 323 9.77 6.66 -11.84
CA SER A 323 10.21 5.42 -11.19
C SER A 323 9.13 4.38 -11.30
N MET A 324 9.33 3.37 -12.16
CA MET A 324 8.39 2.28 -12.42
C MET A 324 9.04 0.98 -11.96
N VAL A 325 8.72 0.55 -10.74
CA VAL A 325 9.39 -0.59 -10.09
C VAL A 325 8.44 -1.76 -9.96
N PHE A 326 8.83 -2.88 -10.56
CA PHE A 326 8.23 -4.19 -10.28
C PHE A 326 9.18 -5.00 -9.40
N SER A 327 8.71 -5.38 -8.22
CA SER A 327 9.45 -6.23 -7.28
C SER A 327 9.13 -7.70 -7.53
N GLU A 328 10.15 -8.57 -7.42
CA GLU A 328 9.98 -9.99 -7.65
C GLU A 328 9.30 -10.70 -6.46
N PRO A 329 8.31 -11.57 -6.72
CA PRO A 329 7.67 -12.39 -5.70
C PRO A 329 8.59 -13.52 -5.22
N GLN A 330 8.29 -14.04 -4.02
CA GLN A 330 8.87 -15.26 -3.49
C GLN A 330 7.77 -16.28 -3.24
N LEU A 331 7.97 -17.53 -3.62
CA LEU A 331 7.11 -18.64 -3.21
C LEU A 331 7.64 -19.21 -1.88
N ILE A 332 6.77 -19.22 -0.87
CA ILE A 332 7.05 -19.87 0.43
C ILE A 332 6.29 -21.19 0.45
N ILE A 333 7.02 -22.28 0.42
CA ILE A 333 6.45 -23.61 0.32
C ILE A 333 6.08 -24.13 1.72
N GLY A 334 4.82 -24.50 1.88
CA GLY A 334 4.26 -25.20 3.03
C GLY A 334 3.84 -26.62 2.68
N ALA A 335 3.09 -27.26 3.56
CA ALA A 335 2.56 -28.62 3.32
C ALA A 335 1.33 -28.64 2.43
N SER A 336 0.59 -27.52 2.32
CA SER A 336 -0.70 -27.44 1.64
C SER A 336 -0.69 -27.67 0.12
N SER A 337 0.48 -27.70 -0.49
CA SER A 337 0.65 -27.87 -1.93
C SER A 337 1.58 -29.05 -2.30
N LYS A 338 1.85 -29.94 -1.36
CA LYS A 338 2.64 -31.15 -1.62
C LYS A 338 1.71 -32.29 -1.95
N LYS A 339 1.99 -33.00 -3.05
CA LYS A 339 1.25 -34.21 -3.39
C LYS A 339 1.62 -35.33 -2.41
N VAL A 340 0.63 -35.95 -1.79
CA VAL A 340 0.78 -37.04 -0.81
C VAL A 340 0.64 -38.40 -1.51
#